data_69e79eacd73c711459b1b5daa6afc2c1
#
_entry.id   69e79eacd73c711459b1b5daa6afc2c1
#
_cell.length_a   1.000
_cell.length_b   1.000
_cell.length_c   1.000
_cell.angle_alpha   90.00
_cell.angle_beta   90.00
_cell.angle_gamma   90.00
#
_symmetry.space_group_name_H-M   'P 1'
#
loop_
_entity.id
_entity.type
_entity.pdbx_description
1 polymer ?
#
loop_
_entity_poly.entity_id
_entity_poly.type
_entity_poly.pdbx_seq_one_letter_code
_entity_poly.pdbx_strand_id
1 'polypeptide(L)'
;GIECLSRGSQKVFFFENYNEAVKVLEKNLNSLKNTKNFKIYKQNFFNFFSLENNFDFNFDLIFIDPPYKEKNINQIIEKILEKKLLNQNGILIIHRHKKDNINITEKLRIIEDRTYGISRILFGN
;
A
#
# COMPACT_ATOMS: atom_id res chain seq x y z
N GLY A 1 -0.76 6.02 -5.46
CA GLY A 1 -1.60 6.91 -4.65
C GLY A 1 -1.92 8.21 -5.37
N ILE A 2 -0.90 8.99 -5.80
CA ILE A 2 -1.11 10.25 -6.54
C ILE A 2 -1.87 10.00 -7.84
N GLU A 3 -1.50 8.98 -8.59
CA GLU A 3 -2.20 8.58 -9.82
C GLU A 3 -3.66 8.18 -9.56
N CYS A 4 -3.93 7.52 -8.45
CA CYS A 4 -5.31 7.19 -8.08
C CYS A 4 -6.15 8.46 -7.86
N LEU A 5 -5.60 9.46 -7.15
CA LEU A 5 -6.26 10.75 -6.96
C LEU A 5 -6.53 11.46 -8.29
N SER A 6 -5.55 11.49 -9.20
CA SER A 6 -5.70 12.12 -10.51
C SER A 6 -6.76 11.44 -11.39
N ARG A 7 -7.03 10.15 -11.14
CA ARG A 7 -8.04 9.34 -11.83
C ARG A 7 -9.39 9.26 -11.10
N GLY A 8 -9.59 10.07 -10.06
CA GLY A 8 -10.89 10.24 -9.42
C GLY A 8 -11.14 9.33 -8.22
N SER A 9 -10.11 8.76 -7.58
CA SER A 9 -10.31 8.08 -6.30
C SER A 9 -10.96 9.00 -5.29
N GLN A 10 -11.97 8.52 -4.58
CA GLN A 10 -12.69 9.29 -3.58
C GLN A 10 -11.80 9.69 -2.42
N LYS A 11 -10.88 8.81 -2.00
CA LYS A 11 -9.96 9.08 -0.89
C LYS A 11 -8.71 8.20 -0.99
N VAL A 12 -7.56 8.77 -0.65
CA VAL A 12 -6.28 8.04 -0.62
C VAL A 12 -5.57 8.27 0.70
N PHE A 13 -5.05 7.19 1.26
CA PHE A 13 -4.26 7.19 2.48
C PHE A 13 -2.83 6.78 2.17
N PHE A 14 -1.88 7.54 2.71
CA PHE A 14 -0.46 7.29 2.56
C PHE A 14 0.15 6.96 3.92
N PHE A 15 0.95 5.90 3.98
CA PHE A 15 1.82 5.60 5.10
C PHE A 15 3.26 5.79 4.67
N GLU A 16 3.95 6.76 5.25
CA GLU A 16 5.33 7.07 4.97
C GLU A 16 6.01 7.59 6.24
N ASN A 17 7.12 7.01 6.61
CA ASN A 17 7.86 7.38 7.82
C ASN A 17 9.20 8.08 7.53
N TYR A 18 9.62 8.13 6.28
CA TYR A 18 10.85 8.81 5.89
C TYR A 18 10.56 10.29 5.58
N ASN A 19 11.08 11.18 6.41
CA ASN A 19 10.74 12.60 6.36
C ASN A 19 10.97 13.27 4.99
N GLU A 20 12.05 12.92 4.28
CA GLU A 20 12.32 13.50 2.96
C GLU A 20 11.28 13.02 1.92
N ALA A 21 10.88 11.77 1.97
CA ALA A 21 9.80 11.25 1.12
C ALA A 21 8.46 11.91 1.43
N VAL A 22 8.16 12.16 2.71
CA VAL A 22 6.96 12.89 3.13
C VAL A 22 6.94 14.29 2.54
N LYS A 23 8.05 15.04 2.61
CA LYS A 23 8.13 16.39 2.03
C LYS A 23 7.87 16.40 0.52
N VAL A 24 8.45 15.44 -0.21
CA VAL A 24 8.23 15.28 -1.65
C VAL A 24 6.78 14.92 -1.95
N LEU A 25 6.21 14.00 -1.16
CA LEU A 25 4.81 13.58 -1.29
C LEU A 25 3.86 14.77 -1.06
N GLU A 26 4.06 15.54 0.01
CA GLU A 26 3.27 16.73 0.32
C GLU A 26 3.35 17.77 -0.81
N LYS A 27 4.56 18.03 -1.34
CA LYS A 27 4.76 18.94 -2.48
C LYS A 27 3.98 18.48 -3.71
N ASN A 28 4.06 17.20 -4.05
CA ASN A 28 3.36 16.63 -5.20
C ASN A 28 1.83 16.66 -5.03
N LEU A 29 1.34 16.35 -3.84
CA LEU A 29 -0.09 16.39 -3.55
C LEU A 29 -0.64 17.81 -3.59
N ASN A 30 0.09 18.79 -3.08
CA ASN A 30 -0.30 20.21 -3.13
C ASN A 30 -0.31 20.78 -4.55
N SER A 31 0.40 20.16 -5.50
CA SER A 31 0.38 20.56 -6.92
C SER A 31 -0.87 20.06 -7.66
N LEU A 32 -1.59 19.08 -7.10
CA LEU A 32 -2.83 18.59 -7.69
C LEU A 32 -3.96 19.59 -7.44
N LYS A 33 -4.51 20.17 -8.51
CA LYS A 33 -5.66 21.07 -8.43
C LYS A 33 -6.88 20.31 -7.89
N ASN A 34 -7.52 20.86 -6.85
CA ASN A 34 -8.79 20.38 -6.28
C ASN A 34 -8.78 19.01 -5.56
N THR A 35 -7.64 18.52 -5.07
CA THR A 35 -7.61 17.28 -4.31
C THR A 35 -7.37 17.54 -2.83
N LYS A 36 -8.44 17.51 -2.02
CA LYS A 36 -8.38 17.47 -0.55
C LYS A 36 -8.65 16.06 0.00
N ASN A 37 -8.79 15.07 -0.86
CA ASN A 37 -9.25 13.73 -0.50
C ASN A 37 -8.09 12.77 -0.20
N PHE A 38 -7.11 13.23 0.56
CA PHE A 38 -6.01 12.38 1.00
C PHE A 38 -5.67 12.60 2.47
N LYS A 39 -5.00 11.61 3.06
CA LYS A 39 -4.41 11.71 4.39
C LYS A 39 -3.04 11.06 4.39
N ILE A 40 -2.06 11.72 4.99
CA ILE A 40 -0.71 11.19 5.18
C ILE A 40 -0.53 10.82 6.64
N TYR A 41 -0.21 9.56 6.89
CA TYR A 41 0.24 9.06 8.19
C TYR A 41 1.77 9.02 8.18
N LYS A 42 2.39 9.95 8.90
CA LYS A 42 3.87 10.07 9.02
C LYS A 42 4.41 9.03 10.00
N GLN A 43 4.09 7.79 9.75
CA GLN A 43 4.46 6.67 10.58
C GLN A 43 4.43 5.37 9.78
N ASN A 44 5.06 4.36 10.33
CA ASN A 44 5.07 3.04 9.76
C ASN A 44 3.70 2.37 9.96
N PHE A 45 3.32 1.52 9.03
CA PHE A 45 2.07 0.78 9.02
C PHE A 45 1.84 -0.03 10.32
N PHE A 46 2.85 -0.71 10.83
CA PHE A 46 2.73 -1.50 12.05
C PHE A 46 2.46 -0.63 13.27
N ASN A 47 3.16 0.51 13.38
CA ASN A 47 2.94 1.44 14.48
C ASN A 47 1.52 1.98 14.52
N PHE A 48 0.93 2.24 13.35
CA PHE A 48 -0.45 2.67 13.26
C PHE A 48 -1.41 1.64 13.87
N PHE A 49 -1.27 0.36 13.52
CA PHE A 49 -2.15 -0.69 14.01
C PHE A 49 -1.80 -1.24 15.39
N SER A 50 -0.58 -1.02 15.88
CA SER A 50 -0.19 -1.38 17.25
C SER A 50 -0.87 -0.51 18.31
N LEU A 51 -1.30 0.69 17.94
CA LEU A 51 -2.03 1.62 18.80
C LEU A 51 -3.56 1.40 18.76
N GLU A 52 -4.00 0.21 18.40
CA GLU A 52 -5.43 -0.15 18.25
C GLU A 52 -6.18 0.71 17.22
N ASN A 53 -5.47 1.50 16.44
CA ASN A 53 -6.08 2.23 15.35
C ASN A 53 -6.70 1.26 14.34
N ASN A 54 -7.82 1.67 13.77
CA ASN A 54 -8.50 0.92 12.72
C ASN A 54 -9.15 1.88 11.75
N PHE A 55 -9.62 1.34 10.64
CA PHE A 55 -10.49 2.05 9.71
C PHE A 55 -11.91 1.52 9.85
N ASP A 56 -12.89 2.41 9.81
CA ASP A 56 -14.32 2.05 9.82
C ASP A 56 -14.83 1.66 8.44
N PHE A 57 -13.92 1.46 7.50
CA PHE A 57 -14.20 1.11 6.10
C PHE A 57 -13.06 0.27 5.54
N ASN A 58 -13.33 -0.38 4.41
CA ASN A 58 -12.39 -1.21 3.68
C ASN A 58 -11.91 -0.49 2.43
N PHE A 59 -10.78 -0.91 1.88
CA PHE A 59 -10.16 -0.34 0.69
C PHE A 59 -10.47 -1.18 -0.56
N ASP A 60 -10.72 -0.51 -1.68
CA ASP A 60 -10.83 -1.17 -2.98
C ASP A 60 -9.46 -1.51 -3.56
N LEU A 61 -8.44 -0.76 -3.16
CA LEU A 61 -7.07 -0.94 -3.61
C LEU A 61 -6.08 -0.65 -2.48
N ILE A 62 -5.19 -1.61 -2.22
CA ILE A 62 -4.05 -1.43 -1.34
C ILE A 62 -2.77 -1.66 -2.15
N PHE A 63 -1.83 -0.71 -2.13
CA PHE A 63 -0.55 -0.81 -2.81
C PHE A 63 0.58 -0.86 -1.79
N ILE A 64 1.39 -1.90 -1.85
CA ILE A 64 2.53 -2.12 -0.96
C ILE A 64 3.81 -2.03 -1.78
N ASP A 65 4.63 -1.02 -1.48
CA ASP A 65 5.94 -0.79 -2.10
C ASP A 65 6.99 -0.52 -1.01
N PRO A 66 7.32 -1.50 -0.18
CA PRO A 66 8.28 -1.32 0.89
C PRO A 66 9.70 -1.30 0.34
N PRO A 67 10.67 -0.74 1.09
CA PRO A 67 12.08 -0.85 0.73
C PRO A 67 12.48 -2.30 0.43
N TYR A 68 13.39 -2.52 -0.52
CA TYR A 68 13.83 -3.88 -0.92
C TYR A 68 14.38 -4.73 0.24
N LYS A 69 14.88 -4.09 1.29
CA LYS A 69 15.39 -4.77 2.50
C LYS A 69 14.28 -5.21 3.47
N GLU A 70 13.03 -4.83 3.22
CA GLU A 70 11.91 -5.21 4.10
C GLU A 70 11.62 -6.70 3.97
N LYS A 71 11.88 -7.42 5.06
CA LYS A 71 11.67 -8.88 5.13
C LYS A 71 10.28 -9.25 5.65
N ASN A 72 9.56 -8.28 6.21
CA ASN A 72 8.29 -8.53 6.91
C ASN A 72 7.05 -8.37 6.02
N ILE A 73 7.20 -8.53 4.70
CA ILE A 73 6.08 -8.36 3.75
C ILE A 73 4.88 -9.24 4.11
N ASN A 74 5.11 -10.49 4.51
CA ASN A 74 4.02 -11.39 4.90
C ASN A 74 3.28 -10.90 6.14
N GLN A 75 3.98 -10.33 7.12
CA GLN A 75 3.34 -9.74 8.30
C GLN A 75 2.45 -8.55 7.92
N ILE A 76 2.87 -7.73 6.94
CA ILE A 76 2.04 -6.63 6.41
C ILE A 76 0.77 -7.21 5.77
N ILE A 77 0.92 -8.22 4.92
CA ILE A 77 -0.20 -8.88 4.23
C ILE A 77 -1.14 -9.51 5.26
N GLU A 78 -0.60 -10.28 6.20
CA GLU A 78 -1.40 -10.93 7.25
C GLU A 78 -2.18 -9.90 8.07
N LYS A 79 -1.55 -8.77 8.41
CA LYS A 79 -2.21 -7.69 9.13
C LYS A 79 -3.36 -7.06 8.34
N ILE A 80 -3.17 -6.88 7.04
CA ILE A 80 -4.23 -6.38 6.13
C ILE A 80 -5.42 -7.35 6.11
N LEU A 81 -5.14 -8.67 6.02
CA LEU A 81 -6.17 -9.70 5.97
C LEU A 81 -6.88 -9.86 7.32
N GLU A 82 -6.14 -9.91 8.43
CA GLU A 82 -6.69 -10.00 9.80
C GLU A 82 -7.61 -8.83 10.13
N LYS A 83 -7.19 -7.63 9.77
CA LYS A 83 -7.97 -6.41 9.98
C LYS A 83 -9.08 -6.21 8.94
N LYS A 84 -9.20 -7.13 7.98
CA LYS A 84 -10.18 -7.07 6.88
C LYS A 84 -10.15 -5.71 6.16
N LEU A 85 -8.95 -5.18 5.90
CA LEU A 85 -8.81 -3.85 5.31
C LEU A 85 -9.17 -3.81 3.82
N LEU A 86 -9.21 -4.95 3.15
CA LEU A 86 -9.53 -5.05 1.73
C LEU A 86 -11.01 -5.37 1.55
N ASN A 87 -11.68 -4.70 0.63
CA ASN A 87 -13.04 -5.04 0.20
C ASN A 87 -13.08 -6.44 -0.44
N GLN A 88 -14.25 -7.06 -0.48
CA GLN A 88 -14.46 -8.41 -1.03
C GLN A 88 -13.91 -8.56 -2.46
N ASN A 89 -14.04 -7.52 -3.29
CA ASN A 89 -13.51 -7.47 -4.65
C ASN A 89 -12.29 -6.52 -4.76
N GLY A 90 -11.71 -6.16 -3.63
CA GLY A 90 -10.56 -5.28 -3.56
C GLY A 90 -9.30 -5.98 -4.06
N ILE A 91 -8.32 -5.20 -4.47
CA ILE A 91 -7.05 -5.70 -5.00
C ILE A 91 -5.90 -5.23 -4.12
N LEU A 92 -5.07 -6.17 -3.71
CA LEU A 92 -3.78 -5.92 -3.09
C LEU A 92 -2.70 -6.00 -4.17
N ILE A 93 -1.94 -4.93 -4.34
CA ILE A 93 -0.81 -4.87 -5.27
C ILE A 93 0.49 -4.82 -4.47
N ILE A 94 1.42 -5.71 -4.79
CA ILE A 94 2.72 -5.80 -4.13
C ILE A 94 3.80 -5.60 -5.17
N HIS A 95 4.62 -4.57 -4.98
CA HIS A 95 5.78 -4.30 -5.82
C HIS A 95 7.05 -4.79 -5.12
N ARG A 96 7.85 -5.58 -5.84
CA ARG A 96 9.13 -6.11 -5.33
C ARG A 96 10.18 -6.17 -6.44
N HIS A 97 11.42 -6.39 -6.04
CA HIS A 97 12.48 -6.72 -6.99
C HIS A 97 12.29 -8.15 -7.49
N LYS A 98 12.50 -8.41 -8.79
CA LYS A 98 12.32 -9.74 -9.40
C LYS A 98 13.15 -10.87 -8.78
N LYS A 99 14.29 -10.53 -8.14
CA LYS A 99 15.17 -11.48 -7.45
C LYS A 99 14.75 -11.78 -6.02
N ASP A 100 13.73 -11.10 -5.51
CA ASP A 100 13.26 -11.35 -4.16
C ASP A 100 12.52 -12.68 -4.10
N ASN A 101 13.13 -13.66 -3.44
CA ASN A 101 12.46 -14.93 -3.13
C ASN A 101 11.50 -14.74 -1.96
N ILE A 102 10.34 -14.18 -2.26
CA ILE A 102 9.29 -14.02 -1.25
C ILE A 102 8.27 -15.14 -1.46
N ASN A 103 8.17 -15.99 -0.46
CA ASN A 103 7.03 -16.88 -0.35
C ASN A 103 5.86 -16.06 0.21
N ILE A 104 4.95 -15.67 -0.66
CA ILE A 104 3.72 -14.99 -0.25
C ILE A 104 2.86 -15.95 0.56
N THR A 105 2.32 -15.47 1.68
CA THR A 105 1.41 -16.26 2.52
C THR A 105 0.26 -16.86 1.70
N GLU A 106 -0.05 -18.14 1.94
CA GLU A 106 -1.16 -18.85 1.27
C GLU A 106 -2.54 -18.24 1.55
N LYS A 107 -2.62 -17.37 2.57
CA LYS A 107 -3.86 -16.62 2.89
C LYS A 107 -4.24 -15.60 1.83
N LEU A 108 -3.29 -15.17 0.98
CA LEU A 108 -3.54 -14.27 -0.14
C LEU A 108 -3.61 -15.06 -1.45
N ARG A 109 -4.76 -15.04 -2.10
CA ARG A 109 -4.90 -15.62 -3.43
C ARG A 109 -4.24 -14.71 -4.47
N ILE A 110 -3.15 -15.16 -5.08
CA ILE A 110 -2.51 -14.46 -6.19
C ILE A 110 -3.36 -14.61 -7.46
N ILE A 111 -3.77 -13.48 -8.01
CA ILE A 111 -4.56 -13.39 -9.24
C ILE A 111 -3.63 -13.28 -10.44
N GLU A 112 -2.56 -12.50 -10.30
CA GLU A 112 -1.62 -12.22 -11.37
C GLU A 112 -0.22 -11.92 -10.82
N ASP A 113 0.79 -12.34 -11.57
CA ASP A 113 2.22 -12.11 -11.29
C ASP A 113 2.89 -11.63 -12.56
N ARG A 114 3.37 -10.40 -12.57
CA ARG A 114 3.99 -9.76 -13.73
C ARG A 114 5.39 -9.30 -13.41
N THR A 115 6.31 -9.49 -14.37
CA THR A 115 7.68 -8.98 -14.27
C THR A 115 7.95 -7.96 -15.38
N TYR A 116 8.45 -6.79 -14.99
CA TYR A 116 8.84 -5.71 -15.86
C TYR A 116 10.28 -5.28 -15.53
N GLY A 117 11.23 -5.63 -16.39
CA GLY A 117 12.64 -5.34 -16.14
C GLY A 117 13.14 -5.97 -14.84
N ILE A 118 13.41 -5.15 -13.83
CA ILE A 118 13.83 -5.59 -12.48
C ILE A 118 12.68 -5.65 -11.47
N SER A 119 11.50 -5.18 -11.85
CA SER A 119 10.31 -5.12 -10.99
C SER A 119 9.42 -6.33 -11.19
N ARG A 120 8.95 -6.88 -10.07
CA ARG A 120 7.91 -7.90 -10.02
C ARG A 120 6.69 -7.32 -9.33
N ILE A 121 5.53 -7.45 -9.93
CA ILE A 121 4.26 -6.92 -9.42
C ILE A 121 3.30 -8.09 -9.26
N LEU A 122 2.87 -8.30 -8.03
CA LEU A 122 1.88 -9.32 -7.68
C LEU A 122 0.54 -8.64 -7.43
N PHE A 123 -0.51 -9.22 -7.97
CA PHE A 123 -1.89 -8.83 -7.71
C PHE A 123 -2.56 -9.96 -6.93
N GLY A 124 -3.18 -9.61 -5.80
CA GLY A 124 -3.85 -10.57 -4.94
C GLY A 124 -5.19 -10.07 -4.40
N ASN A 125 -5.94 -11.01 -3.92
CA ASN A 125 -7.25 -10.75 -3.32
C ASN A 125 -7.46 -11.67 -2.12
#